data_2bb411aadea60171a292678c5268dab3
#
_entry.id   2bb411aadea60171a292678c5268dab3
#
_cell.length_a   1.000
_cell.length_b   1.000
_cell.length_c   1.000
_cell.angle_alpha   90.00
_cell.angle_beta   90.00
_cell.angle_gamma   90.00
#
_symmetry.space_group_name_H-M   'P 1'
#
loop_
_entity.id
_entity.type
_entity.pdbx_description
1 polymer ?
#
loop_
_entity_poly.entity_id
_entity_poly.type
_entity_poly.pdbx_seq_one_letter_code
_entity_poly.pdbx_strand_id
1 'polypeptide(L)'
;HGSGSTPARSTCGALLRAYSSPRVTVAAPGTPVEVSPRQARELAAAVGAALDNVRNHAGPNAHAWILLEDEPDRVVITVRDNGSGIPPGRLEDAAAEGRLGVAQSIQGRLRDLGGEAVITSAPGQGTEVELRLPRSVRVTT
;
A
#
# COMPACT_ATOMS: atom_id res chain seq x y z
N HIS A 1 24.11 23.86 6.27
CA HIS A 1 23.89 23.41 5.89
C HIS A 1 23.78 22.78 5.45
N GLY A 2 23.73 22.86 5.67
CA GLY A 2 23.57 22.39 5.25
C GLY A 2 23.19 22.07 4.47
N SER A 3 23.15 22.25 4.19
CA SER A 3 22.62 21.99 3.46
C SER A 3 22.54 21.03 2.89
N GLY A 4 22.42 21.13 3.06
CA GLY A 4 21.93 20.10 2.73
C GLY A 4 21.75 19.45 1.52
N SER A 5 22.60 19.16 0.96
CA SER A 5 22.59 18.20 -0.10
C SER A 5 22.34 16.80 0.44
N THR A 6 21.36 16.67 1.29
CA THR A 6 20.93 15.36 1.68
C THR A 6 20.33 14.71 0.46
N PRO A 7 20.80 13.53 0.06
CA PRO A 7 20.10 12.82 -0.99
C PRO A 7 18.66 12.76 -0.58
N ALA A 8 17.82 13.12 -1.51
CA ALA A 8 16.42 13.15 -1.26
C ALA A 8 15.93 11.72 -1.05
N ARG A 9 15.99 11.27 0.16
CA ARG A 9 15.39 10.00 0.57
C ARG A 9 14.22 10.28 1.47
N SER A 10 13.16 9.55 1.24
CA SER A 10 11.95 9.66 2.04
C SER A 10 11.80 8.42 2.90
N THR A 11 11.28 8.63 4.09
CA THR A 11 11.01 7.53 5.02
C THR A 11 9.59 7.04 4.80
N CYS A 12 9.45 5.80 4.34
CA CYS A 12 8.14 5.20 4.10
C CYS A 12 7.27 5.20 5.34
N GLY A 13 7.84 4.83 6.49
CA GLY A 13 7.08 4.74 7.72
C GLY A 13 6.41 6.05 8.10
N ALA A 14 7.11 7.17 7.93
CA ALA A 14 6.57 8.49 8.24
C ALA A 14 5.39 8.82 7.33
N LEU A 15 5.50 8.52 6.04
CA LEU A 15 4.41 8.76 5.09
C LEU A 15 3.20 7.90 5.38
N LEU A 16 3.40 6.64 5.73
CA LEU A 16 2.30 5.72 6.03
C LEU A 16 1.59 6.08 7.33
N ARG A 17 2.34 6.58 8.32
CA ARG A 17 1.74 6.99 9.59
C ARG A 17 0.76 8.15 9.43
N ALA A 18 0.88 8.93 8.36
CA ALA A 18 -0.09 9.98 8.05
C ALA A 18 -1.48 9.42 7.79
N TYR A 19 -1.60 8.15 7.43
CA TYR A 19 -2.90 7.51 7.24
C TYR A 19 -3.51 6.95 8.52
N SER A 20 -2.78 6.97 9.63
CA SER A 20 -3.28 6.44 10.90
C SER A 20 -4.53 7.20 11.35
N SER A 21 -5.55 6.48 11.78
CA SER A 21 -6.81 7.04 12.24
C SER A 21 -7.49 6.02 13.16
N PRO A 22 -8.65 6.36 13.75
CA PRO A 22 -9.37 5.37 14.55
C PRO A 22 -9.74 4.10 13.77
N ARG A 23 -9.81 4.18 12.43
CA ARG A 23 -10.16 3.05 11.59
C ARG A 23 -8.99 2.48 10.80
N VAL A 24 -7.81 3.08 10.94
CA VAL A 24 -6.63 2.65 10.20
C VAL A 24 -5.47 2.51 11.19
N THR A 25 -4.98 1.30 11.34
CA THR A 25 -3.82 1.00 12.18
C THR A 25 -2.59 0.84 11.30
N VAL A 26 -1.51 1.52 11.65
CA VAL A 26 -0.26 1.45 10.90
C VAL A 26 0.80 0.80 11.78
N ALA A 27 1.42 -0.25 11.28
CA ALA A 27 2.54 -0.92 11.91
C ALA A 27 3.76 -0.81 11.01
N ALA A 28 4.87 -0.34 11.56
CA ALA A 28 6.10 -0.14 10.81
C ALA A 28 7.28 -0.48 11.69
N PRO A 29 8.45 -0.86 11.09
CA PRO A 29 9.65 -1.10 11.88
C PRO A 29 10.07 0.14 12.67
N GLY A 30 10.78 -0.07 13.75
CA GLY A 30 11.34 1.03 14.51
C GLY A 30 12.48 1.73 13.80
N THR A 31 13.07 1.08 12.81
CA THR A 31 14.14 1.66 12.01
C THR A 31 13.57 2.33 10.76
N PRO A 32 14.21 3.39 10.25
CA PRO A 32 13.73 4.05 9.04
C PRO A 32 13.79 3.12 7.82
N VAL A 33 12.74 3.13 7.01
CA VAL A 33 12.68 2.42 5.74
C VAL A 33 12.81 3.46 4.64
N GLU A 34 14.00 3.57 4.09
CA GLU A 34 14.31 4.61 3.13
C GLU A 34 14.10 4.15 1.70
N VAL A 35 13.45 5.00 0.92
CA VAL A 35 13.23 4.80 -0.52
C VAL A 35 13.45 6.15 -1.20
N SER A 36 13.50 6.15 -2.53
CA SER A 36 13.59 7.42 -3.24
C SER A 36 12.32 8.24 -3.05
N PRO A 37 12.37 9.57 -3.20
CA PRO A 37 11.16 10.40 -3.11
C PRO A 37 10.07 9.98 -4.08
N ARG A 38 10.46 9.58 -5.30
CA ARG A 38 9.50 9.10 -6.29
C ARG A 38 8.82 7.81 -5.83
N GLN A 39 9.60 6.86 -5.34
CA GLN A 39 9.07 5.61 -4.81
C GLN A 39 8.14 5.86 -3.64
N ALA A 40 8.52 6.75 -2.73
CA ALA A 40 7.70 7.09 -1.57
C ALA A 40 6.36 7.67 -1.99
N ARG A 41 6.35 8.59 -2.96
CA ARG A 41 5.12 9.20 -3.44
C ARG A 41 4.21 8.18 -4.11
N GLU A 42 4.76 7.30 -4.94
CA GLU A 42 3.96 6.30 -5.64
C GLU A 42 3.44 5.23 -4.71
N LEU A 43 4.24 4.81 -3.75
CA LEU A 43 3.78 3.87 -2.72
C LEU A 43 2.67 4.48 -1.86
N ALA A 44 2.85 5.73 -1.44
CA ALA A 44 1.82 6.42 -0.65
C ALA A 44 0.54 6.58 -1.45
N ALA A 45 0.63 6.90 -2.74
CA ALA A 45 -0.54 7.03 -3.61
C ALA A 45 -1.26 5.67 -3.76
N ALA A 46 -0.51 4.58 -3.89
CA ALA A 46 -1.10 3.24 -3.97
C ALA A 46 -1.82 2.87 -2.66
N VAL A 47 -1.21 3.16 -1.52
CA VAL A 47 -1.84 2.93 -0.21
C VAL A 47 -3.09 3.78 -0.07
N GLY A 48 -3.02 5.06 -0.47
CA GLY A 48 -4.19 5.95 -0.43
C GLY A 48 -5.34 5.43 -1.27
N ALA A 49 -5.04 4.92 -2.47
CA ALA A 49 -6.06 4.34 -3.34
C ALA A 49 -6.69 3.09 -2.71
N ALA A 50 -5.87 2.24 -2.08
CA ALA A 50 -6.37 1.06 -1.38
C ALA A 50 -7.29 1.45 -0.21
N LEU A 51 -6.91 2.47 0.56
CA LEU A 51 -7.74 2.95 1.67
C LEU A 51 -9.03 3.59 1.20
N ASP A 52 -9.01 4.33 0.09
CA ASP A 52 -10.23 4.88 -0.50
C ASP A 52 -11.17 3.76 -0.91
N ASN A 53 -10.62 2.68 -1.46
CA ASN A 53 -11.42 1.51 -1.81
C ASN A 53 -12.07 0.89 -0.57
N VAL A 54 -11.34 0.82 0.54
CA VAL A 54 -11.89 0.35 1.82
C VAL A 54 -13.08 1.22 2.24
N ARG A 55 -12.88 2.55 2.24
CA ARG A 55 -13.93 3.48 2.65
C ARG A 55 -15.18 3.37 1.80
N ASN A 56 -15.00 3.20 0.50
CA ASN A 56 -16.11 3.22 -0.44
C ASN A 56 -16.83 1.88 -0.55
N HIS A 57 -16.17 0.76 -0.26
CA HIS A 57 -16.71 -0.55 -0.59
C HIS A 57 -16.68 -1.58 0.53
N ALA A 58 -15.88 -1.38 1.57
CA ALA A 58 -15.75 -2.38 2.62
C ALA A 58 -16.78 -2.23 3.74
N GLY A 59 -17.53 -1.13 3.73
CA GLY A 59 -18.56 -0.86 4.72
C GLY A 59 -18.13 0.20 5.73
N PRO A 60 -19.11 0.85 6.40
CA PRO A 60 -18.82 2.00 7.26
C PRO A 60 -18.06 1.65 8.53
N ASN A 61 -18.08 0.40 8.93
CA ASN A 61 -17.41 -0.05 10.15
C ASN A 61 -16.12 -0.83 9.87
N ALA A 62 -15.68 -0.85 8.62
CA ALA A 62 -14.49 -1.59 8.26
C ALA A 62 -13.25 -0.93 8.87
N HIS A 63 -12.35 -1.77 9.35
CA HIS A 63 -11.05 -1.35 9.83
C HIS A 63 -9.98 -1.78 8.84
N ALA A 64 -8.95 -0.97 8.67
CA ALA A 64 -7.84 -1.29 7.80
C ALA A 64 -6.54 -1.33 8.60
N TRP A 65 -5.63 -2.20 8.19
CA TRP A 65 -4.31 -2.32 8.76
C TRP A 65 -3.29 -2.11 7.67
N ILE A 66 -2.31 -1.24 7.92
CA ILE A 66 -1.18 -1.02 7.03
C ILE A 66 0.04 -1.58 7.74
N LEU A 67 0.71 -2.53 7.10
CA LEU A 67 1.93 -3.13 7.62
C LEU A 67 3.07 -2.84 6.66
N LEU A 68 4.13 -2.22 7.18
CA LEU A 68 5.35 -1.98 6.43
C LEU A 68 6.41 -2.96 6.91
N GLU A 69 6.99 -3.71 5.99
CA GLU A 69 8.06 -4.66 6.27
C GLU A 69 9.28 -4.32 5.44
N ASP A 70 10.42 -4.24 6.10
CA ASP A 70 11.69 -3.92 5.46
C ASP A 70 12.52 -5.19 5.38
N GLU A 71 12.52 -5.81 4.21
CA GLU A 71 13.29 -7.03 3.96
C GLU A 71 14.59 -6.69 3.25
N PRO A 72 15.62 -7.55 3.34
CA PRO A 72 16.92 -7.25 2.72
C PRO A 72 16.86 -6.95 1.23
N ASP A 73 15.97 -7.62 0.50
CA ASP A 73 15.89 -7.54 -0.96
C ASP A 73 14.66 -6.79 -1.45
N ARG A 74 13.76 -6.40 -0.55
CA ARG A 74 12.54 -5.70 -0.95
C ARG A 74 11.87 -5.00 0.23
N VAL A 75 11.01 -4.05 -0.12
CA VAL A 75 10.09 -3.43 0.84
C VAL A 75 8.70 -3.97 0.54
N VAL A 76 7.98 -4.36 1.56
CA VAL A 76 6.61 -4.87 1.42
C VAL A 76 5.68 -4.01 2.24
N ILE A 77 4.61 -3.55 1.60
CA ILE A 77 3.53 -2.83 2.29
C ILE A 77 2.24 -3.61 2.07
N THR A 78 1.59 -3.99 3.15
CA THR A 78 0.33 -4.71 3.09
C THR A 78 -0.77 -3.80 3.63
N VAL A 79 -1.85 -3.65 2.85
CA VAL A 79 -3.07 -2.96 3.29
C VAL A 79 -4.17 -4.02 3.33
N ARG A 80 -4.66 -4.29 4.52
CA ARG A 80 -5.69 -5.31 4.73
C ARG A 80 -6.89 -4.67 5.40
N ASP A 81 -8.09 -5.07 4.98
CA ASP A 81 -9.31 -4.64 5.65
C ASP A 81 -10.16 -5.84 6.07
N ASN A 82 -11.06 -5.61 7.00
CA ASN A 82 -11.99 -6.61 7.47
C ASN A 82 -13.40 -6.41 6.94
N GLY A 83 -13.50 -5.78 5.76
CA GLY A 83 -14.78 -5.57 5.10
C GLY A 83 -15.36 -6.86 4.56
N SER A 84 -16.45 -6.75 3.80
CA SER A 84 -17.16 -7.91 3.28
C SER A 84 -16.50 -8.56 2.08
N GLY A 85 -15.45 -7.94 1.52
CA GLY A 85 -14.84 -8.41 0.28
C GLY A 85 -15.77 -8.20 -0.89
N ILE A 86 -15.50 -8.88 -2.01
CA ILE A 86 -16.35 -8.82 -3.19
C ILE A 86 -17.36 -9.97 -3.11
N PRO A 87 -18.67 -9.69 -3.04
CA PRO A 87 -19.67 -10.76 -2.99
C PRO A 87 -19.64 -11.61 -4.25
N PRO A 88 -19.92 -12.92 -4.13
CA PRO A 88 -20.00 -13.78 -5.31
C PRO A 88 -21.09 -13.29 -6.27
N GLY A 89 -20.82 -13.38 -7.57
CA GLY A 89 -21.79 -13.04 -8.61
C GLY A 89 -22.01 -11.57 -8.84
N ARG A 90 -21.26 -10.68 -8.18
CA ARG A 90 -21.39 -9.24 -8.33
C ARG A 90 -20.26 -8.57 -9.10
N LEU A 91 -19.52 -9.36 -9.87
CA LEU A 91 -18.44 -8.79 -10.69
C LEU A 91 -18.95 -7.86 -11.77
N GLU A 92 -20.25 -7.89 -12.05
CA GLU A 92 -20.86 -7.04 -13.06
C GLU A 92 -21.37 -5.71 -12.52
N ASP A 93 -21.32 -5.51 -11.22
CA ASP A 93 -21.76 -4.25 -10.61
C ASP A 93 -20.77 -3.12 -10.90
N ALA A 94 -21.29 -1.90 -11.00
CA ALA A 94 -20.43 -0.72 -11.17
C ALA A 94 -19.42 -0.59 -10.05
N ALA A 95 -19.79 -0.99 -8.83
CA ALA A 95 -18.88 -0.97 -7.69
C ALA A 95 -17.73 -1.98 -7.88
N ALA A 96 -18.03 -3.15 -8.43
CA ALA A 96 -17.01 -4.15 -8.71
C ALA A 96 -16.08 -3.67 -9.84
N GLU A 97 -16.62 -3.01 -10.85
CA GLU A 97 -15.82 -2.39 -11.91
C GLU A 97 -14.92 -1.30 -11.36
N GLY A 98 -15.42 -0.48 -10.44
CA GLY A 98 -14.62 0.54 -9.77
C GLY A 98 -13.48 -0.06 -8.98
N ARG A 99 -13.73 -1.15 -8.26
CA ARG A 99 -12.68 -1.87 -7.52
C ARG A 99 -11.62 -2.43 -8.45
N LEU A 100 -12.04 -2.98 -9.58
CA LEU A 100 -11.11 -3.50 -10.57
C LEU A 100 -10.25 -2.38 -11.15
N GLY A 101 -10.83 -1.21 -11.41
CA GLY A 101 -10.09 -0.05 -11.88
C GLY A 101 -9.05 0.41 -10.88
N VAL A 102 -9.40 0.43 -9.59
CA VAL A 102 -8.45 0.78 -8.53
C VAL A 102 -7.32 -0.26 -8.46
N ALA A 103 -7.66 -1.55 -8.55
CA ALA A 103 -6.65 -2.61 -8.54
C ALA A 103 -5.68 -2.46 -9.70
N GLN A 104 -6.17 -2.18 -10.89
CA GLN A 104 -5.34 -1.98 -12.07
C GLN A 104 -4.44 -0.76 -11.92
N SER A 105 -4.96 0.32 -11.33
CA SER A 105 -4.19 1.54 -11.06
C SER A 105 -3.04 1.27 -10.10
N ILE A 106 -3.31 0.55 -9.01
CA ILE A 106 -2.29 0.19 -8.03
C ILE A 106 -1.23 -0.69 -8.68
N GLN A 107 -1.64 -1.70 -9.42
CA GLN A 107 -0.72 -2.59 -10.11
C GLN A 107 0.16 -1.85 -11.11
N GLY A 108 -0.42 -0.89 -11.85
CA GLY A 108 0.33 -0.07 -12.79
C GLY A 108 1.39 0.78 -12.12
N ARG A 109 1.06 1.39 -10.97
CA ARG A 109 2.02 2.20 -10.21
C ARG A 109 3.21 1.36 -9.75
N LEU A 110 2.94 0.17 -9.24
CA LEU A 110 4.01 -0.69 -8.75
C LEU A 110 4.89 -1.20 -9.91
N ARG A 111 4.30 -1.53 -11.04
CA ARG A 111 5.08 -1.91 -12.23
C ARG A 111 6.01 -0.80 -12.67
N ASP A 112 5.53 0.44 -12.65
CA ASP A 112 6.34 1.60 -13.03
C ASP A 112 7.55 1.79 -12.11
N LEU A 113 7.45 1.30 -10.88
CA LEU A 113 8.55 1.33 -9.93
C LEU A 113 9.44 0.07 -10.01
N GLY A 114 9.12 -0.86 -10.88
CA GLY A 114 9.83 -2.13 -10.95
C GLY A 114 9.37 -3.15 -9.92
N GLY A 115 8.25 -2.90 -9.27
CA GLY A 115 7.67 -3.79 -8.28
C GLY A 115 6.40 -4.47 -8.79
N GLU A 116 5.63 -4.99 -7.86
CA GLU A 116 4.35 -5.61 -8.18
C GLU A 116 3.35 -5.39 -7.04
N ALA A 117 2.09 -5.46 -7.37
CA ALA A 117 1.00 -5.43 -6.40
C ALA A 117 0.16 -6.68 -6.57
N VAL A 118 -0.12 -7.34 -5.45
CA VAL A 118 -0.96 -8.54 -5.43
C VAL A 118 -2.20 -8.20 -4.61
N ILE A 119 -3.37 -8.35 -5.21
CA ILE A 119 -4.64 -8.01 -4.58
C ILE A 119 -5.45 -9.29 -4.44
N THR A 120 -5.83 -9.58 -3.20
CA THR A 120 -6.60 -10.78 -2.85
C THR A 120 -7.86 -10.35 -2.14
N SER A 121 -9.00 -10.81 -2.62
CA SER A 121 -10.28 -10.53 -1.98
C SER A 121 -11.10 -11.81 -1.94
N ALA A 122 -11.72 -12.04 -0.79
CA ALA A 122 -12.60 -13.20 -0.60
C ALA A 122 -13.89 -12.72 0.08
N PRO A 123 -15.06 -13.23 -0.33
CA PRO A 123 -16.33 -12.86 0.28
C PRO A 123 -16.29 -13.11 1.79
N GLY A 124 -16.70 -12.11 2.58
CA GLY A 124 -16.73 -12.20 4.03
C GLY A 124 -15.39 -12.08 4.72
N GLN A 125 -14.28 -11.98 3.98
CA GLN A 125 -12.94 -11.96 4.56
C GLN A 125 -12.17 -10.67 4.28
N GLY A 126 -12.80 -9.70 3.61
CA GLY A 126 -12.16 -8.44 3.29
C GLY A 126 -11.20 -8.53 2.10
N THR A 127 -10.34 -7.55 1.99
CA THR A 127 -9.40 -7.44 0.88
C THR A 127 -8.00 -7.18 1.41
N GLU A 128 -7.01 -7.77 0.76
CA GLU A 128 -5.62 -7.55 1.06
C GLU A 128 -4.89 -7.07 -0.19
N VAL A 129 -4.17 -5.96 -0.06
CA VAL A 129 -3.33 -5.41 -1.11
C VAL A 129 -1.90 -5.49 -0.62
N GLU A 130 -1.06 -6.24 -1.32
CA GLU A 130 0.35 -6.38 -0.97
C GLU A 130 1.19 -5.71 -2.05
N LEU A 131 1.95 -4.69 -1.65
CA LEU A 131 2.84 -3.94 -2.53
C LEU A 131 4.27 -4.42 -2.29
N ARG A 132 4.93 -4.91 -3.32
CA ARG A 132 6.30 -5.41 -3.25
C ARG A 132 7.20 -4.56 -4.11
N LEU A 133 8.17 -3.92 -3.48
CA LEU A 133 9.15 -3.09 -4.17
C LEU A 133 10.54 -3.66 -3.98
N PRO A 134 11.18 -4.19 -5.04
CA PRO A 134 12.53 -4.70 -4.92
C PRO A 134 13.51 -3.60 -4.53
N ARG A 135 14.46 -3.94 -3.71
CA ARG A 135 15.58 -3.07 -3.37
C ARG A 135 16.79 -3.47 -4.17
N SER A 136 17.56 -2.47 -4.54
CA SER A 136 18.89 -2.75 -5.03
C SER A 136 19.68 -3.33 -3.88
N VAL A 137 20.19 -4.54 -4.08
CA VAL A 137 21.08 -5.13 -3.09
C VAL A 137 22.29 -4.23 -2.98
N ARG A 138 22.47 -3.61 -1.84
CA ARG A 138 23.68 -2.85 -1.61
C ARG A 138 24.82 -3.84 -1.49
N VAL A 139 25.64 -3.85 -2.50
CA VAL A 139 26.93 -4.50 -2.35
C VAL A 139 27.76 -3.58 -1.48
N THR A 140 27.78 -3.87 -0.21
CA THR A 140 28.76 -3.22 0.66
C THR A 140 30.03 -3.98 0.54
N THR A 141 30.93 -3.41 -0.12
CA THR A 141 32.29 -3.89 -0.08
C THR A 141 33.11 -3.05 0.89
#